data_8620664bf715b210000de2db635687fc
#
_entry.id   8620664bf715b210000de2db635687fc
#
_cell.length_a   1.000
_cell.length_b   1.000
_cell.length_c   1.000
_cell.angle_alpha   90.00
_cell.angle_beta   90.00
_cell.angle_gamma   90.00
#
_symmetry.space_group_name_H-M   'P 1'
#
loop_
_entity.id
_entity.type
_entity.pdbx_description
1 polymer ?
#
loop_
_entity_poly.entity_id
_entity_poly.type
_entity_poly.pdbx_seq_one_letter_code
_entity_poly.pdbx_strand_id
1 'polypeptide(L)'
;MFLVGATLGVASTAGIALLLYTGGGFLRAAGFLAGLTFGAAGAGFWAGDPDRGRPRPKLRWALTALAFVAAGGFAALWGLSQVLRESALGAGLGALFILAEPAYAAGALLTLLSTARRGQAPIALLGLATGVLLAATFAIPRIDAPTVFFAAAAITLVAGVLPVGRDEHEDDMTADVRDRAVIVSGVSDRGQVGFAVAARFLREGARVIITARRNSVVEIAAELGALGDVTPVIADLERDDDVNRLIATARERFGRLDALINVAGGLSVTAPLSETAIEAWDGEMRRNAATVLRVTNAALPLLRESGGAVVNFASPAGIRAVRGLGAYSAAKAAVVAMTRAMALEERANDVRINAIAPGMVDTAQNREAADDPQSMKFVTREEIAEVVVFLASDAASGISGETIHVLGKDLR
;
A
#
# COMPACT_ATOMS: atom_id res chain seq x y z
N MET A 1 18.02 7.46 -7.23
CA MET A 1 18.92 6.30 -7.51
C MET A 1 18.81 5.83 -8.95
N PHE A 2 17.62 5.68 -9.52
CA PHE A 2 17.44 5.41 -10.97
C PHE A 2 18.07 6.51 -11.84
N LEU A 3 17.91 7.78 -11.46
CA LEU A 3 18.56 8.93 -12.12
C LEU A 3 20.10 8.87 -12.08
N VAL A 4 20.70 8.41 -10.99
CA VAL A 4 22.16 8.31 -10.88
C VAL A 4 22.70 7.18 -11.77
N GLY A 5 21.98 6.05 -11.86
CA GLY A 5 22.33 4.95 -12.79
C GLY A 5 22.21 5.34 -14.26
N ALA A 6 21.15 6.09 -14.61
CA ALA A 6 20.93 6.60 -15.96
C ALA A 6 21.98 7.67 -16.34
N THR A 7 22.32 8.57 -15.42
CA THR A 7 23.33 9.62 -15.64
C THR A 7 24.73 9.03 -15.78
N LEU A 8 25.07 8.02 -15.01
CA LEU A 8 26.34 7.30 -15.15
C LEU A 8 26.42 6.51 -16.46
N GLY A 9 25.31 5.92 -16.89
CA GLY A 9 25.20 5.25 -18.19
C GLY A 9 25.43 6.21 -19.36
N VAL A 10 24.80 7.39 -19.32
CA VAL A 10 24.95 8.43 -20.35
C VAL A 10 26.37 9.01 -20.35
N ALA A 11 26.95 9.29 -19.17
CA ALA A 11 28.32 9.82 -19.07
C ALA A 11 29.37 8.80 -19.56
N SER A 12 29.18 7.51 -19.31
CA SER A 12 30.07 6.45 -19.81
C SER A 12 29.96 6.28 -21.32
N THR A 13 28.76 6.39 -21.90
CA THR A 13 28.55 6.33 -23.35
C THR A 13 29.15 7.56 -24.05
N ALA A 14 29.09 8.75 -23.44
CA ALA A 14 29.74 9.95 -23.91
C ALA A 14 31.26 9.83 -23.89
N GLY A 15 31.81 9.24 -22.82
CA GLY A 15 33.26 8.97 -22.72
C GLY A 15 33.75 7.97 -23.78
N ILE A 16 32.95 6.96 -24.11
CA ILE A 16 33.26 6.01 -25.21
C ILE A 16 33.29 6.74 -26.55
N ALA A 17 32.28 7.55 -26.86
CA ALA A 17 32.25 8.29 -28.13
C ALA A 17 33.43 9.23 -28.28
N LEU A 18 33.85 9.90 -27.21
CA LEU A 18 35.02 10.79 -27.20
C LEU A 18 36.34 10.06 -27.40
N LEU A 19 36.52 8.88 -26.79
CA LEU A 19 37.71 8.01 -26.96
C LEU A 19 37.80 7.40 -28.36
N LEU A 20 36.66 7.09 -28.97
CA LEU A 20 36.56 6.60 -30.35
C LEU A 20 36.97 7.68 -31.36
N TYR A 21 36.63 8.94 -31.08
CA TYR A 21 36.95 10.07 -31.94
C TYR A 21 38.45 10.41 -31.96
N THR A 22 39.17 10.14 -30.87
CA THR A 22 40.60 10.48 -30.73
C THR A 22 41.59 9.42 -31.25
N GLY A 23 41.11 8.30 -31.84
CA GLY A 23 41.93 7.38 -32.64
C GLY A 23 42.89 6.45 -31.88
N GLY A 24 42.75 6.32 -30.58
CA GLY A 24 43.68 5.54 -29.77
C GLY A 24 43.09 4.27 -29.16
N GLY A 25 43.42 3.08 -29.66
CA GLY A 25 43.30 1.81 -28.96
C GLY A 25 41.86 1.34 -28.69
N PHE A 26 40.99 1.39 -29.69
CA PHE A 26 39.56 1.15 -29.71
C PHE A 26 39.08 -0.09 -28.89
N LEU A 27 39.66 -1.25 -29.09
CA LEU A 27 39.22 -2.51 -28.45
C LEU A 27 39.45 -2.55 -26.93
N ARG A 28 40.53 -1.94 -26.44
CA ARG A 28 40.87 -1.91 -25.00
C ARG A 28 40.00 -0.91 -24.23
N ALA A 29 39.73 0.26 -24.84
CA ALA A 29 38.88 1.29 -24.25
C ALA A 29 37.39 0.85 -24.18
N ALA A 30 36.87 0.22 -25.23
CA ALA A 30 35.50 -0.32 -25.28
C ALA A 30 35.27 -1.43 -24.24
N GLY A 31 36.22 -2.33 -24.06
CA GLY A 31 36.14 -3.39 -23.05
C GLY A 31 36.16 -2.87 -21.61
N PHE A 32 37.01 -1.88 -21.32
CA PHE A 32 37.12 -1.27 -20.01
C PHE A 32 35.87 -0.46 -19.63
N LEU A 33 35.32 0.29 -20.56
CA LEU A 33 34.13 1.11 -20.32
C LEU A 33 32.85 0.26 -20.25
N ALA A 34 32.74 -0.81 -21.03
CA ALA A 34 31.65 -1.79 -20.86
C ALA A 34 31.69 -2.41 -19.48
N GLY A 35 32.85 -2.78 -18.96
CA GLY A 35 33.02 -3.32 -17.59
C GLY A 35 32.61 -2.32 -16.50
N LEU A 36 33.00 -1.04 -16.63
CA LEU A 36 32.61 0.03 -15.70
C LEU A 36 31.09 0.31 -15.72
N THR A 37 30.47 0.28 -16.89
CA THR A 37 29.01 0.49 -17.03
C THR A 37 28.23 -0.69 -16.43
N PHE A 38 28.72 -1.93 -16.63
CA PHE A 38 28.14 -3.11 -16.00
C PHE A 38 28.26 -3.07 -14.48
N GLY A 39 29.41 -2.68 -13.95
CA GLY A 39 29.62 -2.57 -12.51
C GLY A 39 28.77 -1.48 -11.87
N ALA A 40 28.68 -0.29 -12.49
CA ALA A 40 27.90 0.84 -11.96
C ALA A 40 26.38 0.59 -12.04
N ALA A 41 25.88 0.00 -13.13
CA ALA A 41 24.47 -0.36 -13.27
C ALA A 41 24.06 -1.46 -12.28
N GLY A 42 24.92 -2.47 -12.08
CA GLY A 42 24.72 -3.54 -11.10
C GLY A 42 24.69 -3.03 -9.66
N ALA A 43 25.61 -2.12 -9.29
CA ALA A 43 25.69 -1.55 -7.96
C ALA A 43 24.52 -0.59 -7.66
N GLY A 44 24.11 0.24 -8.64
CA GLY A 44 22.98 1.14 -8.50
C GLY A 44 21.64 0.40 -8.36
N PHE A 45 21.51 -0.74 -9.03
CA PHE A 45 20.33 -1.60 -8.97
C PHE A 45 20.24 -2.34 -7.62
N TRP A 46 21.38 -2.76 -7.07
CA TRP A 46 21.45 -3.50 -5.80
C TRP A 46 21.19 -2.62 -4.57
N ALA A 47 21.62 -1.37 -4.61
CA ALA A 47 21.52 -0.43 -3.49
C ALA A 47 20.15 0.23 -3.35
N GLY A 48 19.27 0.14 -4.36
CA GLY A 48 18.04 0.94 -4.46
C GLY A 48 16.72 0.19 -4.36
N ASP A 49 16.69 -1.12 -3.98
CA ASP A 49 15.43 -1.88 -3.92
C ASP A 49 14.92 -2.00 -2.47
N PRO A 50 13.91 -1.19 -2.06
CA PRO A 50 13.25 -1.33 -0.78
C PRO A 50 12.25 -2.51 -0.73
N ASP A 51 11.90 -3.12 -1.89
CA ASP A 51 10.86 -4.15 -2.03
C ASP A 51 11.44 -5.56 -2.23
N ARG A 52 12.22 -6.07 -1.29
CA ARG A 52 12.85 -7.40 -1.34
C ARG A 52 11.90 -8.61 -1.41
N GLY A 53 10.59 -8.42 -1.52
CA GLY A 53 9.58 -9.47 -1.45
C GLY A 53 8.75 -9.75 -2.70
N ARG A 54 8.87 -9.02 -3.81
CA ARG A 54 7.98 -9.14 -4.97
C ARG A 54 8.61 -9.83 -6.19
N PRO A 55 7.90 -10.72 -6.91
CA PRO A 55 8.44 -11.56 -8.00
C PRO A 55 8.82 -10.82 -9.29
N ARG A 56 8.83 -9.49 -9.30
CA ARG A 56 9.15 -8.64 -10.46
C ARG A 56 10.63 -8.32 -10.71
N PRO A 57 11.61 -8.58 -9.83
CA PRO A 57 13.02 -8.27 -10.10
C PRO A 57 13.56 -9.04 -11.32
N LYS A 58 13.13 -10.27 -11.56
CA LYS A 58 13.62 -11.09 -12.70
C LYS A 58 13.31 -10.47 -14.07
N LEU A 59 12.11 -9.87 -14.25
CA LEU A 59 11.75 -9.23 -15.51
C LEU A 59 12.54 -7.93 -15.74
N ARG A 60 12.73 -7.14 -14.68
CA ARG A 60 13.55 -5.91 -14.73
C ARG A 60 15.01 -6.23 -15.06
N TRP A 61 15.58 -7.27 -14.46
CA TRP A 61 16.92 -7.76 -14.79
C TRP A 61 17.04 -8.24 -16.23
N ALA A 62 16.06 -9.00 -16.72
CA ALA A 62 16.07 -9.49 -18.10
C ALA A 62 15.99 -8.34 -19.11
N LEU A 63 15.15 -7.33 -18.86
CA LEU A 63 15.03 -6.16 -19.74
C LEU A 63 16.27 -5.27 -19.70
N THR A 64 16.88 -5.09 -18.54
CA THR A 64 18.13 -4.33 -18.40
C THR A 64 19.28 -5.06 -19.06
N ALA A 65 19.41 -6.36 -18.88
CA ALA A 65 20.42 -7.19 -19.56
C ALA A 65 20.24 -7.19 -21.08
N LEU A 66 18.98 -7.28 -21.56
CA LEU A 66 18.66 -7.22 -22.98
C LEU A 66 19.03 -5.87 -23.61
N ALA A 67 18.73 -4.76 -22.92
CA ALA A 67 19.12 -3.43 -23.34
C ALA A 67 20.66 -3.25 -23.41
N PHE A 68 21.38 -3.85 -22.48
CA PHE A 68 22.85 -3.82 -22.45
C PHE A 68 23.49 -4.66 -23.57
N VAL A 69 22.96 -5.87 -23.79
CA VAL A 69 23.44 -6.73 -24.89
C VAL A 69 23.18 -6.07 -26.25
N ALA A 70 22.05 -5.40 -26.41
CA ALA A 70 21.73 -4.65 -27.60
C ALA A 70 22.65 -3.45 -27.81
N ALA A 71 22.90 -2.63 -26.76
CA ALA A 71 23.82 -1.49 -26.84
C ALA A 71 25.27 -1.92 -27.12
N GLY A 72 25.72 -3.03 -26.51
CA GLY A 72 27.05 -3.61 -26.74
C GLY A 72 27.20 -4.17 -28.15
N GLY A 73 26.18 -4.87 -28.63
CA GLY A 73 26.12 -5.40 -30.02
C GLY A 73 26.13 -4.27 -31.04
N PHE A 74 25.40 -3.19 -30.75
CA PHE A 74 25.37 -1.97 -31.54
C PHE A 74 26.75 -1.34 -31.68
N ALA A 75 27.44 -1.10 -30.57
CA ALA A 75 28.77 -0.49 -30.57
C ALA A 75 29.81 -1.37 -31.31
N ALA A 76 29.72 -2.70 -31.18
CA ALA A 76 30.60 -3.63 -31.87
C ALA A 76 30.40 -3.64 -33.39
N LEU A 77 29.14 -3.70 -33.85
CA LEU A 77 28.79 -3.67 -35.27
C LEU A 77 29.13 -2.34 -35.92
N TRP A 78 28.90 -1.22 -35.22
CA TRP A 78 29.28 0.09 -35.69
C TRP A 78 30.80 0.23 -35.80
N GLY A 79 31.55 -0.20 -34.81
CA GLY A 79 33.01 -0.22 -34.86
C GLY A 79 33.55 -1.05 -36.02
N LEU A 80 32.96 -2.25 -36.24
CA LEU A 80 33.33 -3.10 -37.36
C LEU A 80 32.99 -2.46 -38.70
N SER A 81 31.85 -1.75 -38.83
CA SER A 81 31.47 -1.03 -40.04
C SER A 81 32.46 0.12 -40.37
N GLN A 82 33.03 0.80 -39.36
CA GLN A 82 34.04 1.82 -39.54
C GLN A 82 35.39 1.24 -40.02
N VAL A 83 35.79 0.10 -39.46
CA VAL A 83 37.03 -0.59 -39.89
C VAL A 83 36.95 -1.11 -41.31
N LEU A 84 35.74 -1.53 -41.73
CA LEU A 84 35.50 -2.09 -43.06
C LEU A 84 34.92 -1.08 -44.05
N ARG A 85 34.94 0.19 -43.75
CA ARG A 85 34.24 1.28 -44.46
C ARG A 85 34.46 1.31 -45.97
N GLU A 86 35.64 0.91 -46.43
CA GLU A 86 36.00 0.87 -47.84
C GLU A 86 35.71 -0.46 -48.54
N SER A 87 35.07 -1.43 -47.85
CA SER A 87 34.74 -2.74 -48.41
C SER A 87 33.23 -2.88 -48.64
N ALA A 88 32.85 -3.72 -49.63
CA ALA A 88 31.45 -4.08 -49.84
C ALA A 88 30.78 -4.71 -48.61
N LEU A 89 31.58 -5.37 -47.79
CA LEU A 89 31.11 -5.96 -46.49
C LEU A 89 30.76 -4.87 -45.48
N GLY A 90 31.55 -3.81 -45.40
CA GLY A 90 31.28 -2.66 -44.53
C GLY A 90 30.01 -1.89 -44.91
N ALA A 91 29.78 -1.72 -46.22
CA ALA A 91 28.56 -1.13 -46.72
C ALA A 91 27.32 -1.99 -46.43
N GLY A 92 27.43 -3.34 -46.56
CA GLY A 92 26.38 -4.29 -46.21
C GLY A 92 26.05 -4.30 -44.70
N LEU A 93 27.06 -4.28 -43.83
CA LEU A 93 26.88 -4.20 -42.40
C LEU A 93 26.25 -2.87 -41.97
N GLY A 94 26.63 -1.74 -42.59
CA GLY A 94 26.02 -0.43 -42.37
C GLY A 94 24.53 -0.41 -42.76
N ALA A 95 24.17 -1.01 -43.88
CA ALA A 95 22.77 -1.10 -44.32
C ALA A 95 21.94 -1.99 -43.38
N LEU A 96 22.47 -3.12 -42.96
CA LEU A 96 21.81 -4.02 -41.98
C LEU A 96 21.58 -3.31 -40.64
N PHE A 97 22.53 -2.48 -40.23
CA PHE A 97 22.46 -1.69 -39.04
C PHE A 97 21.32 -0.63 -39.09
N ILE A 98 21.20 0.09 -40.22
CA ILE A 98 20.15 1.11 -40.42
C ILE A 98 18.74 0.46 -40.42
N LEU A 99 18.62 -0.80 -40.86
CA LEU A 99 17.34 -1.50 -40.92
C LEU A 99 16.97 -2.21 -39.62
N ALA A 100 17.96 -2.70 -38.84
CA ALA A 100 17.73 -3.45 -37.61
C ALA A 100 17.31 -2.55 -36.45
N GLU A 101 17.79 -1.31 -36.40
CA GLU A 101 17.55 -0.38 -35.30
C GLU A 101 16.07 0.02 -35.14
N PRO A 102 15.34 0.45 -36.19
CA PRO A 102 13.92 0.78 -36.06
C PRO A 102 13.05 -0.46 -35.74
N ALA A 103 13.41 -1.63 -36.25
CA ALA A 103 12.71 -2.88 -35.92
C ALA A 103 12.89 -3.27 -34.44
N TYR A 104 14.09 -3.11 -33.90
CA TYR A 104 14.38 -3.34 -32.49
C TYR A 104 13.67 -2.33 -31.59
N ALA A 105 13.72 -1.03 -31.92
CA ALA A 105 13.03 0.02 -31.19
C ALA A 105 11.51 -0.20 -31.17
N ALA A 106 10.92 -0.62 -32.29
CA ALA A 106 9.50 -0.95 -32.38
C ALA A 106 9.12 -2.18 -31.53
N GLY A 107 9.95 -3.23 -31.53
CA GLY A 107 9.75 -4.42 -30.70
C GLY A 107 9.87 -4.12 -29.20
N ALA A 108 10.86 -3.32 -28.79
CA ALA A 108 11.03 -2.88 -27.41
C ALA A 108 9.86 -1.99 -26.95
N LEU A 109 9.37 -1.10 -27.81
CA LEU A 109 8.21 -0.26 -27.55
C LEU A 109 6.92 -1.09 -27.39
N LEU A 110 6.66 -2.05 -28.26
CA LEU A 110 5.52 -2.95 -28.15
C LEU A 110 5.55 -3.76 -26.86
N THR A 111 6.71 -4.23 -26.44
CA THR A 111 6.88 -4.96 -25.18
C THR A 111 6.65 -4.05 -23.97
N LEU A 112 7.18 -2.81 -23.99
CA LEU A 112 6.95 -1.81 -22.96
C LEU A 112 5.48 -1.39 -22.87
N LEU A 113 4.82 -1.15 -23.99
CA LEU A 113 3.40 -0.78 -24.04
C LEU A 113 2.47 -1.92 -23.59
N SER A 114 2.83 -3.17 -23.88
CA SER A 114 2.05 -4.34 -23.42
C SER A 114 2.21 -4.63 -21.91
N THR A 115 3.31 -4.19 -21.31
CA THR A 115 3.63 -4.42 -19.88
C THR A 115 3.48 -3.19 -19.00
N ALA A 116 3.39 -2.00 -19.59
CA ALA A 116 3.30 -0.73 -18.86
C ALA A 116 1.89 -0.51 -18.31
N ARG A 117 1.78 -0.28 -17.01
CA ARG A 117 0.63 0.43 -16.43
C ARG A 117 0.61 1.85 -16.99
N ARG A 118 -0.59 2.46 -17.11
CA ARG A 118 -0.83 3.76 -17.76
C ARG A 118 0.15 4.90 -17.41
N GLY A 119 0.77 4.89 -16.22
CA GLY A 119 1.75 5.92 -15.79
C GLY A 119 3.16 5.79 -16.38
N GLN A 120 3.51 4.72 -17.10
CA GLN A 120 4.85 4.53 -17.69
C GLN A 120 4.92 4.90 -19.18
N ALA A 121 3.81 5.28 -19.77
CA ALA A 121 3.73 5.71 -21.19
C ALA A 121 4.67 6.88 -21.55
N PRO A 122 4.87 7.91 -20.70
CA PRO A 122 5.81 8.99 -20.98
C PRO A 122 7.27 8.55 -21.11
N ILE A 123 7.69 7.58 -20.30
CA ILE A 123 9.06 7.04 -20.30
C ILE A 123 9.31 6.22 -21.57
N ALA A 124 8.32 5.47 -22.04
CA ALA A 124 8.39 4.70 -23.29
C ALA A 124 8.44 5.62 -24.52
N LEU A 125 7.63 6.68 -24.55
CA LEU A 125 7.62 7.70 -25.58
C LEU A 125 8.96 8.45 -25.64
N LEU A 126 9.58 8.71 -24.50
CA LEU A 126 10.89 9.36 -24.44
C LEU A 126 12.00 8.46 -25.01
N GLY A 127 11.98 7.16 -24.70
CA GLY A 127 12.88 6.18 -25.29
C GLY A 127 12.73 6.09 -26.81
N LEU A 128 11.50 6.15 -27.31
CA LEU A 128 11.20 6.18 -28.74
C LEU A 128 11.74 7.46 -29.40
N ALA A 129 11.48 8.63 -28.81
CA ALA A 129 11.96 9.91 -29.32
C ALA A 129 13.49 9.94 -29.39
N THR A 130 14.18 9.43 -28.39
CA THR A 130 15.64 9.32 -28.36
C THR A 130 16.17 8.38 -29.44
N GLY A 131 15.53 7.22 -29.65
CA GLY A 131 15.89 6.28 -30.71
C GLY A 131 15.68 6.85 -32.11
N VAL A 132 14.56 7.54 -32.36
CA VAL A 132 14.26 8.21 -33.63
C VAL A 132 15.26 9.34 -33.90
N LEU A 133 15.65 10.10 -32.89
CA LEU A 133 16.66 11.19 -33.03
C LEU A 133 18.03 10.63 -33.39
N LEU A 134 18.44 9.53 -32.76
CA LEU A 134 19.69 8.82 -33.08
C LEU A 134 19.65 8.27 -34.51
N ALA A 135 18.56 7.61 -34.93
CA ALA A 135 18.41 7.10 -36.30
C ALA A 135 18.44 8.22 -37.35
N ALA A 136 17.80 9.36 -37.08
CA ALA A 136 17.82 10.53 -37.95
C ALA A 136 19.23 11.11 -38.16
N THR A 137 20.10 10.97 -37.17
CA THR A 137 21.50 11.44 -37.24
C THR A 137 22.31 10.70 -38.29
N PHE A 138 22.09 9.40 -38.39
CA PHE A 138 22.78 8.56 -39.39
C PHE A 138 22.22 8.75 -40.80
N ALA A 139 20.97 9.20 -40.93
CA ALA A 139 20.31 9.44 -42.20
C ALA A 139 20.62 10.85 -42.79
N ILE A 140 21.09 11.80 -41.99
CA ILE A 140 21.35 13.18 -42.43
C ILE A 140 22.87 13.49 -42.37
N PRO A 141 23.59 13.45 -43.51
CA PRO A 141 25.07 13.55 -43.56
C PRO A 141 25.65 14.90 -43.13
N ARG A 142 24.82 15.86 -42.72
CA ARG A 142 25.24 17.24 -42.38
C ARG A 142 25.27 17.56 -40.90
N ILE A 143 24.83 16.63 -40.02
CA ILE A 143 24.84 16.86 -38.57
C ILE A 143 25.95 15.98 -37.99
N ASP A 144 26.89 16.62 -37.27
CA ASP A 144 27.98 15.89 -36.65
C ASP A 144 27.51 15.06 -35.48
N ALA A 145 28.06 13.85 -35.33
CA ALA A 145 27.67 12.89 -34.31
C ALA A 145 27.73 13.45 -32.86
N PRO A 146 28.71 14.27 -32.46
CA PRO A 146 28.75 14.95 -31.17
C PRO A 146 27.52 15.82 -30.88
N THR A 147 27.08 16.65 -31.83
CA THR A 147 25.97 17.60 -31.65
C THR A 147 24.67 16.84 -31.34
N VAL A 148 24.40 15.72 -32.00
CA VAL A 148 23.21 14.93 -31.77
C VAL A 148 23.28 14.15 -30.43
N PHE A 149 24.50 13.70 -30.10
CA PHE A 149 24.71 13.03 -28.83
C PHE A 149 24.48 13.97 -27.64
N PHE A 150 24.98 15.20 -27.71
CA PHE A 150 24.72 16.24 -26.70
C PHE A 150 23.24 16.64 -26.64
N ALA A 151 22.55 16.72 -27.77
CA ALA A 151 21.12 17.01 -27.81
C ALA A 151 20.29 15.88 -27.19
N ALA A 152 20.60 14.63 -27.51
CA ALA A 152 19.94 13.46 -26.92
C ALA A 152 20.20 13.36 -25.40
N ALA A 153 21.42 13.62 -24.96
CA ALA A 153 21.78 13.67 -23.53
C ALA A 153 21.06 14.81 -22.79
N ALA A 154 20.96 16.00 -23.40
CA ALA A 154 20.23 17.13 -22.84
C ALA A 154 18.72 16.85 -22.73
N ILE A 155 18.11 16.24 -23.74
CA ILE A 155 16.69 15.84 -23.72
C ILE A 155 16.45 14.79 -22.62
N THR A 156 17.33 13.80 -22.48
CA THR A 156 17.23 12.77 -21.44
C THR A 156 17.38 13.37 -20.04
N LEU A 157 18.30 14.34 -19.88
CA LEU A 157 18.49 15.06 -18.63
C LEU A 157 17.27 15.92 -18.25
N VAL A 158 16.73 16.67 -19.21
CA VAL A 158 15.54 17.53 -19.02
C VAL A 158 14.32 16.65 -18.70
N ALA A 159 14.14 15.53 -19.38
CA ALA A 159 13.05 14.61 -19.11
C ALA A 159 13.19 13.88 -17.75
N GLY A 160 14.43 13.66 -17.29
CA GLY A 160 14.69 13.11 -15.95
C GLY A 160 14.50 14.12 -14.81
N VAL A 161 14.49 15.44 -15.13
CA VAL A 161 14.27 16.52 -14.16
C VAL A 161 12.83 17.03 -14.18
N LEU A 162 12.11 16.82 -15.31
CA LEU A 162 10.68 17.12 -15.32
C LEU A 162 10.00 16.25 -14.25
N PRO A 163 9.18 16.85 -13.38
CA PRO A 163 8.38 16.05 -12.46
C PRO A 163 7.56 15.11 -13.34
N VAL A 164 7.92 13.83 -13.35
CA VAL A 164 7.01 12.76 -13.74
C VAL A 164 5.82 13.02 -12.85
N GLY A 165 4.68 13.38 -13.45
CA GLY A 165 3.47 13.60 -12.68
C GLY A 165 3.40 12.45 -11.70
N ARG A 166 3.42 12.75 -10.41
CA ARG A 166 3.18 11.76 -9.40
C ARG A 166 1.93 11.06 -9.87
N ASP A 167 2.00 9.76 -10.11
CA ASP A 167 0.79 8.98 -10.26
C ASP A 167 -0.04 9.36 -9.03
N GLU A 168 -1.22 9.92 -9.25
CA GLU A 168 -2.20 10.19 -8.17
C GLU A 168 -2.49 8.91 -7.37
N HIS A 169 -2.01 7.75 -7.84
CA HIS A 169 -2.01 6.46 -7.15
C HIS A 169 -0.80 6.19 -6.24
N GLU A 170 0.28 6.97 -6.29
CA GLU A 170 1.42 6.79 -5.36
C GLU A 170 1.26 7.62 -4.08
N ASP A 171 0.42 8.66 -4.10
CA ASP A 171 0.03 9.42 -2.92
C ASP A 171 -1.28 8.89 -2.29
N ASP A 172 -1.98 7.95 -2.93
CA ASP A 172 -3.24 7.38 -2.43
C ASP A 172 -3.04 5.97 -1.83
N MET A 173 -2.07 5.84 -0.96
CA MET A 173 -2.13 4.87 0.14
C MET A 173 -3.07 5.39 1.25
N THR A 174 -3.85 6.43 0.99
CA THR A 174 -5.01 6.75 1.79
C THR A 174 -5.98 5.58 1.64
N ALA A 175 -6.42 5.08 2.75
CA ALA A 175 -7.40 3.99 2.80
C ALA A 175 -8.68 4.47 2.11
N ASP A 176 -8.84 4.17 0.81
CA ASP A 176 -10.04 4.59 0.08
C ASP A 176 -11.26 3.84 0.61
N VAL A 177 -12.01 4.53 1.47
CA VAL A 177 -13.28 4.08 2.03
C VAL A 177 -14.45 4.96 1.59
N ARG A 178 -14.24 5.79 0.58
CA ARG A 178 -15.26 6.68 0.02
C ARG A 178 -16.48 5.87 -0.44
N ASP A 179 -17.66 6.37 -0.13
CA ASP A 179 -18.97 5.75 -0.42
C ASP A 179 -19.18 4.36 0.20
N ARG A 180 -18.25 3.83 1.01
CA ARG A 180 -18.43 2.58 1.72
C ARG A 180 -19.49 2.71 2.81
N ALA A 181 -20.30 1.66 2.94
CA ALA A 181 -21.28 1.51 4.02
C ALA A 181 -20.59 0.87 5.23
N VAL A 182 -20.55 1.57 6.34
CA VAL A 182 -19.82 1.17 7.54
C VAL A 182 -20.72 1.16 8.77
N ILE A 183 -20.65 0.12 9.59
CA ILE A 183 -21.23 0.10 10.93
C ILE A 183 -20.10 0.27 11.96
N VAL A 184 -20.24 1.24 12.86
CA VAL A 184 -19.34 1.43 14.01
C VAL A 184 -20.16 1.24 15.29
N SER A 185 -19.85 0.20 16.05
CA SER A 185 -20.50 -0.07 17.34
C SER A 185 -19.79 0.65 18.49
N GLY A 186 -20.50 0.88 19.61
CA GLY A 186 -19.90 1.45 20.82
C GLY A 186 -19.63 2.95 20.75
N VAL A 187 -20.42 3.69 19.98
CA VAL A 187 -20.32 5.16 19.84
C VAL A 187 -21.23 5.83 20.88
N SER A 188 -20.82 5.82 22.14
CA SER A 188 -21.65 6.29 23.28
C SER A 188 -21.22 7.64 23.87
N ASP A 189 -20.00 8.09 23.57
CA ASP A 189 -19.42 9.32 24.11
C ASP A 189 -18.34 9.89 23.17
N ARG A 190 -18.21 11.23 23.12
CA ARG A 190 -17.21 11.95 22.31
C ARG A 190 -15.77 11.64 22.68
N GLY A 191 -15.54 11.36 23.97
CA GLY A 191 -14.23 11.03 24.50
C GLY A 191 -13.76 9.59 24.23
N GLN A 192 -14.58 8.77 23.59
CA GLN A 192 -14.30 7.36 23.37
C GLN A 192 -13.82 7.05 21.93
N VAL A 193 -13.19 5.90 21.77
CA VAL A 193 -12.61 5.47 20.48
C VAL A 193 -13.66 5.37 19.37
N GLY A 194 -14.86 4.89 19.67
CA GLY A 194 -15.93 4.74 18.67
C GLY A 194 -16.27 6.05 17.96
N PHE A 195 -16.25 7.19 18.68
CA PHE A 195 -16.45 8.51 18.08
C PHE A 195 -15.32 8.86 17.09
N ALA A 196 -14.07 8.71 17.49
CA ALA A 196 -12.92 9.02 16.62
C ALA A 196 -12.90 8.14 15.36
N VAL A 197 -13.23 6.84 15.50
CA VAL A 197 -13.35 5.91 14.37
C VAL A 197 -14.46 6.35 13.42
N ALA A 198 -15.67 6.63 13.92
CA ALA A 198 -16.79 7.09 13.10
C ALA A 198 -16.45 8.40 12.38
N ALA A 199 -15.87 9.37 13.11
CA ALA A 199 -15.45 10.65 12.55
C ALA A 199 -14.41 10.50 11.44
N ARG A 200 -13.47 9.54 11.61
CA ARG A 200 -12.42 9.27 10.61
C ARG A 200 -13.01 8.69 9.33
N PHE A 201 -13.92 7.71 9.41
CA PHE A 201 -14.64 7.19 8.24
C PHE A 201 -15.44 8.26 7.51
N LEU A 202 -16.16 9.12 8.24
CA LEU A 202 -16.96 10.20 7.65
C LEU A 202 -16.09 11.22 6.90
N ARG A 203 -14.93 11.59 7.45
CA ARG A 203 -13.97 12.50 6.79
C ARG A 203 -13.42 11.93 5.49
N GLU A 204 -13.31 10.62 5.37
CA GLU A 204 -12.95 9.94 4.12
C GLU A 204 -14.13 9.72 3.16
N GLY A 205 -15.31 10.22 3.51
CA GLY A 205 -16.50 10.15 2.66
C GLY A 205 -17.26 8.82 2.74
N ALA A 206 -17.05 8.01 3.77
CA ALA A 206 -17.86 6.82 4.02
C ALA A 206 -19.25 7.21 4.54
N ARG A 207 -20.22 6.31 4.35
CA ARG A 207 -21.58 6.41 4.93
C ARG A 207 -21.61 5.53 6.18
N VAL A 208 -21.90 6.13 7.34
CA VAL A 208 -21.66 5.46 8.61
C VAL A 208 -22.96 5.28 9.40
N ILE A 209 -23.22 4.06 9.86
CA ILE A 209 -24.17 3.80 10.93
C ILE A 209 -23.40 3.71 12.24
N ILE A 210 -23.80 4.51 13.22
CA ILE A 210 -23.27 4.44 14.57
C ILE A 210 -24.29 3.85 15.52
N THR A 211 -23.83 3.01 16.48
CA THR A 211 -24.74 2.42 17.45
C THR A 211 -24.22 2.42 18.88
N ALA A 212 -25.14 2.66 19.80
CA ALA A 212 -24.94 2.52 21.23
C ALA A 212 -26.27 2.18 21.92
N ARG A 213 -26.21 1.76 23.20
CA ARG A 213 -27.39 1.41 23.99
C ARG A 213 -28.22 2.62 24.46
N ARG A 214 -27.63 3.81 24.47
CA ARG A 214 -28.22 5.03 25.03
C ARG A 214 -28.59 6.02 23.94
N ASN A 215 -29.54 6.89 24.25
CA ASN A 215 -30.00 7.94 23.33
C ASN A 215 -28.90 8.96 22.97
N SER A 216 -27.80 9.04 23.73
CA SER A 216 -26.65 9.89 23.41
C SER A 216 -26.08 9.66 21.99
N VAL A 217 -26.28 8.47 21.40
CA VAL A 217 -25.88 8.18 20.02
C VAL A 217 -26.58 9.09 19.00
N VAL A 218 -27.80 9.56 19.28
CA VAL A 218 -28.54 10.49 18.41
C VAL A 218 -27.92 11.90 18.45
N GLU A 219 -27.52 12.37 19.63
CA GLU A 219 -26.82 13.65 19.81
C GLU A 219 -25.44 13.62 19.14
N ILE A 220 -24.74 12.50 19.28
CA ILE A 220 -23.44 12.26 18.63
C ILE A 220 -23.59 12.25 17.11
N ALA A 221 -24.66 11.63 16.59
CA ALA A 221 -24.93 11.63 15.15
C ALA A 221 -25.19 13.04 14.62
N ALA A 222 -25.91 13.88 15.36
CA ALA A 222 -26.15 15.27 14.98
C ALA A 222 -24.84 16.06 14.84
N GLU A 223 -23.85 15.81 15.72
CA GLU A 223 -22.52 16.42 15.64
C GLU A 223 -21.69 15.86 14.47
N LEU A 224 -21.65 14.54 14.33
CA LEU A 224 -20.92 13.87 13.26
C LEU A 224 -21.52 14.13 11.88
N GLY A 225 -22.80 14.50 11.78
CA GLY A 225 -23.48 14.88 10.54
C GLY A 225 -22.84 16.06 9.80
N ALA A 226 -22.06 16.90 10.49
CA ALA A 226 -21.24 17.93 9.85
C ALA A 226 -20.08 17.38 9.03
N LEU A 227 -19.68 16.10 9.26
CA LEU A 227 -18.58 15.44 8.58
C LEU A 227 -19.04 14.56 7.40
N GLY A 228 -20.31 14.13 7.36
CA GLY A 228 -20.82 13.25 6.30
C GLY A 228 -22.13 12.55 6.64
N ASP A 229 -22.48 11.52 5.85
CA ASP A 229 -23.73 10.75 6.00
C ASP A 229 -23.63 9.79 7.20
N VAL A 230 -24.27 10.16 8.30
CA VAL A 230 -24.30 9.36 9.53
C VAL A 230 -25.74 9.04 9.96
N THR A 231 -25.96 7.79 10.36
CA THR A 231 -27.26 7.30 10.83
C THR A 231 -27.12 6.70 12.24
N PRO A 232 -27.79 7.22 13.27
CA PRO A 232 -27.78 6.65 14.60
C PRO A 232 -28.76 5.49 14.72
N VAL A 233 -28.35 4.42 15.41
CA VAL A 233 -29.22 3.32 15.80
C VAL A 233 -29.02 3.03 17.30
N ILE A 234 -30.09 3.21 18.08
CA ILE A 234 -30.09 2.79 19.48
C ILE A 234 -30.28 1.27 19.51
N ALA A 235 -29.26 0.53 19.97
CA ALA A 235 -29.32 -0.93 20.04
C ALA A 235 -28.52 -1.48 21.22
N ASP A 236 -29.10 -2.44 21.90
CA ASP A 236 -28.40 -3.31 22.84
C ASP A 236 -27.90 -4.55 22.08
N LEU A 237 -26.61 -4.59 21.85
CA LEU A 237 -25.96 -5.66 21.08
C LEU A 237 -25.93 -7.02 21.81
N GLU A 238 -26.42 -7.10 23.05
CA GLU A 238 -26.68 -8.34 23.76
C GLU A 238 -28.04 -8.95 23.36
N ARG A 239 -28.91 -8.24 22.59
CA ARG A 239 -30.24 -8.66 22.16
C ARG A 239 -30.28 -8.86 20.64
N ASP A 240 -30.74 -10.02 20.22
CA ASP A 240 -30.82 -10.40 18.80
C ASP A 240 -31.76 -9.48 18.00
N ASP A 241 -32.91 -9.05 18.56
CA ASP A 241 -33.83 -8.15 17.89
C ASP A 241 -33.21 -6.81 17.57
N ASP A 242 -32.39 -6.27 18.47
CA ASP A 242 -31.71 -5.01 18.29
C ASP A 242 -30.60 -5.12 17.24
N VAL A 243 -29.86 -6.23 17.25
CA VAL A 243 -28.85 -6.49 16.23
C VAL A 243 -29.48 -6.67 14.86
N ASN A 244 -30.58 -7.44 14.76
CA ASN A 244 -31.30 -7.61 13.50
C ASN A 244 -31.80 -6.27 12.95
N ARG A 245 -32.35 -5.39 13.81
CA ARG A 245 -32.76 -4.03 13.43
C ARG A 245 -31.58 -3.18 12.95
N LEU A 246 -30.40 -3.27 13.60
CA LEU A 246 -29.20 -2.59 13.18
C LEU A 246 -28.79 -3.00 11.76
N ILE A 247 -28.76 -4.30 11.48
CA ILE A 247 -28.38 -4.83 10.16
C ILE A 247 -29.44 -4.51 9.10
N ALA A 248 -30.73 -4.58 9.45
CA ALA A 248 -31.83 -4.17 8.57
C ALA A 248 -31.70 -2.68 8.18
N THR A 249 -31.34 -1.81 9.13
CA THR A 249 -31.08 -0.40 8.83
C THR A 249 -29.95 -0.21 7.80
N ALA A 250 -28.87 -1.00 7.87
CA ALA A 250 -27.79 -0.94 6.88
C ALA A 250 -28.30 -1.35 5.49
N ARG A 251 -29.08 -2.43 5.42
CA ARG A 251 -29.68 -2.90 4.16
C ARG A 251 -30.65 -1.88 3.57
N GLU A 252 -31.48 -1.27 4.38
CA GLU A 252 -32.49 -0.29 3.93
C GLU A 252 -31.86 1.03 3.50
N ARG A 253 -30.90 1.53 4.26
CA ARG A 253 -30.28 2.84 4.02
C ARG A 253 -29.25 2.80 2.89
N PHE A 254 -28.45 1.75 2.83
CA PHE A 254 -27.26 1.70 1.97
C PHE A 254 -27.29 0.56 0.93
N GLY A 255 -28.15 -0.46 1.11
CA GLY A 255 -28.24 -1.61 0.24
C GLY A 255 -27.05 -2.57 0.32
N ARG A 256 -26.04 -2.22 1.13
CA ARG A 256 -24.77 -2.96 1.28
C ARG A 256 -24.13 -2.71 2.64
N LEU A 257 -23.15 -3.53 2.98
CA LEU A 257 -22.27 -3.30 4.12
C LEU A 257 -20.83 -3.66 3.72
N ASP A 258 -19.93 -2.68 3.76
CA ASP A 258 -18.53 -2.85 3.37
C ASP A 258 -17.60 -3.05 4.56
N ALA A 259 -17.97 -2.50 5.73
CA ALA A 259 -17.19 -2.71 6.93
C ALA A 259 -18.04 -2.75 8.20
N LEU A 260 -17.66 -3.66 9.11
CA LEU A 260 -18.19 -3.74 10.47
C LEU A 260 -17.07 -3.52 11.48
N ILE A 261 -17.23 -2.50 12.33
CA ILE A 261 -16.25 -2.15 13.36
C ILE A 261 -16.83 -2.43 14.74
N ASN A 262 -16.39 -3.51 15.36
CA ASN A 262 -16.85 -3.98 16.66
C ASN A 262 -16.05 -3.31 17.79
N VAL A 263 -16.39 -2.03 18.10
CA VAL A 263 -15.77 -1.27 19.21
C VAL A 263 -16.46 -1.57 20.54
N ALA A 264 -17.76 -1.87 20.51
CA ALA A 264 -18.55 -2.12 21.71
C ALA A 264 -17.91 -3.17 22.63
N GLY A 265 -17.87 -2.87 23.90
CA GLY A 265 -17.25 -3.68 24.95
C GLY A 265 -16.69 -2.81 26.07
N GLY A 266 -15.91 -3.40 26.92
CA GLY A 266 -15.22 -2.68 28.00
C GLY A 266 -14.99 -3.56 29.23
N LEU A 267 -14.14 -3.08 30.13
CA LEU A 267 -13.82 -3.67 31.41
C LEU A 267 -14.91 -3.30 32.45
N SER A 268 -15.44 -4.29 33.15
CA SER A 268 -16.40 -4.05 34.24
C SER A 268 -16.00 -4.69 35.56
N VAL A 269 -15.09 -5.67 35.52
CA VAL A 269 -14.66 -6.39 36.74
C VAL A 269 -13.15 -6.35 36.87
N THR A 270 -12.70 -5.86 38.02
CA THR A 270 -11.28 -5.90 38.41
C THR A 270 -11.19 -6.65 39.75
N ALA A 271 -10.87 -7.95 39.67
CA ALA A 271 -10.71 -8.84 40.81
C ALA A 271 -9.84 -10.04 40.45
N PRO A 272 -9.17 -10.69 41.43
CA PRO A 272 -8.59 -12.02 41.24
C PRO A 272 -9.64 -13.01 40.75
N LEU A 273 -9.29 -13.96 39.87
CA LEU A 273 -10.25 -14.97 39.39
C LEU A 273 -10.86 -15.79 40.50
N SER A 274 -10.13 -16.07 41.59
CA SER A 274 -10.61 -16.77 42.74
C SER A 274 -11.74 -16.04 43.50
N GLU A 275 -11.88 -14.73 43.29
CA GLU A 275 -12.86 -13.84 43.91
C GLU A 275 -13.92 -13.36 42.90
N THR A 276 -13.78 -13.72 41.63
CA THR A 276 -14.72 -13.33 40.58
C THR A 276 -15.93 -14.22 40.62
N ALA A 277 -17.11 -13.67 40.93
CA ALA A 277 -18.36 -14.38 40.84
C ALA A 277 -18.65 -14.82 39.39
N ILE A 278 -19.33 -15.97 39.23
CA ILE A 278 -19.64 -16.51 37.90
C ILE A 278 -20.51 -15.57 37.06
N GLU A 279 -21.41 -14.83 37.69
CA GLU A 279 -22.29 -13.86 37.04
C GLU A 279 -21.46 -12.65 36.48
N ALA A 280 -20.42 -12.26 37.18
CA ALA A 280 -19.49 -11.19 36.75
C ALA A 280 -18.63 -11.68 35.57
N TRP A 281 -18.15 -12.93 35.64
CA TRP A 281 -17.47 -13.59 34.53
C TRP A 281 -18.37 -13.65 33.28
N ASP A 282 -19.58 -14.16 33.42
CA ASP A 282 -20.56 -14.26 32.33
C ASP A 282 -20.89 -12.88 31.75
N GLY A 283 -20.96 -11.86 32.60
CA GLY A 283 -21.15 -10.48 32.19
C GLY A 283 -20.01 -9.98 31.28
N GLU A 284 -18.74 -10.27 31.63
CA GLU A 284 -17.60 -9.93 30.77
C GLU A 284 -17.62 -10.68 29.44
N MET A 285 -17.93 -11.97 29.46
CA MET A 285 -18.03 -12.78 28.25
C MET A 285 -19.16 -12.28 27.33
N ARG A 286 -20.35 -12.00 27.88
CA ARG A 286 -21.48 -11.47 27.10
C ARG A 286 -21.13 -10.14 26.44
N ARG A 287 -20.62 -9.18 27.23
CA ARG A 287 -20.37 -7.82 26.77
C ARG A 287 -19.26 -7.73 25.73
N ASN A 288 -18.20 -8.53 25.85
CA ASN A 288 -17.02 -8.42 25.00
C ASN A 288 -16.95 -9.48 23.90
N ALA A 289 -17.22 -10.76 24.19
CA ALA A 289 -17.06 -11.84 23.22
C ALA A 289 -18.37 -12.15 22.49
N ALA A 290 -19.48 -12.36 23.24
CA ALA A 290 -20.73 -12.76 22.61
C ALA A 290 -21.34 -11.66 21.73
N THR A 291 -21.18 -10.37 22.09
CA THR A 291 -21.61 -9.25 21.23
C THR A 291 -20.86 -9.22 19.91
N VAL A 292 -19.54 -9.43 19.90
CA VAL A 292 -18.74 -9.50 18.65
C VAL A 292 -19.25 -10.64 17.77
N LEU A 293 -19.43 -11.82 18.32
CA LEU A 293 -19.95 -12.98 17.58
C LEU A 293 -21.33 -12.71 17.00
N ARG A 294 -22.26 -12.20 17.82
CA ARG A 294 -23.65 -11.95 17.43
C ARG A 294 -23.75 -10.93 16.29
N VAL A 295 -23.10 -9.78 16.44
CA VAL A 295 -23.15 -8.71 15.44
C VAL A 295 -22.47 -9.14 14.14
N THR A 296 -21.32 -9.81 14.25
CA THR A 296 -20.60 -10.32 13.07
C THR A 296 -21.45 -11.31 12.30
N ASN A 297 -22.03 -12.32 12.98
CA ASN A 297 -22.87 -13.34 12.31
C ASN A 297 -24.07 -12.70 11.60
N ALA A 298 -24.73 -11.74 12.22
CA ALA A 298 -25.86 -11.03 11.61
C ALA A 298 -25.43 -10.18 10.40
N ALA A 299 -24.21 -9.65 10.40
CA ALA A 299 -23.69 -8.82 9.33
C ALA A 299 -23.09 -9.63 8.15
N LEU A 300 -22.64 -10.87 8.38
CA LEU A 300 -21.99 -11.71 7.36
C LEU A 300 -22.74 -11.79 6.04
N PRO A 301 -24.08 -11.93 5.96
CA PRO A 301 -24.78 -11.98 4.68
C PRO A 301 -24.53 -10.74 3.82
N LEU A 302 -24.55 -9.52 4.41
CA LEU A 302 -24.27 -8.29 3.69
C LEU A 302 -22.79 -8.12 3.36
N LEU A 303 -21.90 -8.51 4.28
CA LEU A 303 -20.46 -8.45 4.07
C LEU A 303 -20.00 -9.40 2.96
N ARG A 304 -20.60 -10.56 2.81
CA ARG A 304 -20.33 -11.51 1.71
C ARG A 304 -20.75 -10.96 0.35
N GLU A 305 -21.86 -10.21 0.29
CA GLU A 305 -22.32 -9.56 -0.95
C GLU A 305 -21.32 -8.50 -1.44
N SER A 306 -20.56 -7.88 -0.55
CA SER A 306 -19.63 -6.77 -0.86
C SER A 306 -18.14 -7.17 -0.86
N GLY A 307 -17.77 -8.36 -0.39
CA GLY A 307 -16.38 -8.70 -0.10
C GLY A 307 -15.81 -7.83 1.03
N GLY A 308 -16.60 -7.61 2.08
CA GLY A 308 -16.33 -6.58 3.09
C GLY A 308 -15.27 -6.93 4.13
N ALA A 309 -15.15 -6.08 5.15
CA ALA A 309 -14.18 -6.25 6.22
C ALA A 309 -14.79 -6.14 7.61
N VAL A 310 -14.27 -6.92 8.57
CA VAL A 310 -14.60 -6.80 9.99
C VAL A 310 -13.34 -6.43 10.77
N VAL A 311 -13.45 -5.41 11.64
CA VAL A 311 -12.40 -5.05 12.58
C VAL A 311 -12.91 -5.18 14.00
N ASN A 312 -12.37 -6.14 14.73
CA ASN A 312 -12.73 -6.42 16.12
C ASN A 312 -11.78 -5.70 17.08
N PHE A 313 -12.32 -5.21 18.20
CA PHE A 313 -11.52 -4.63 19.28
C PHE A 313 -11.18 -5.71 20.32
N ALA A 314 -9.97 -6.25 20.22
CA ALA A 314 -9.34 -7.07 21.24
C ALA A 314 -8.70 -6.20 22.35
N SER A 315 -7.68 -6.68 22.99
CA SER A 315 -6.86 -5.96 24.00
C SER A 315 -5.54 -6.69 24.17
N PRO A 316 -4.45 -6.01 24.52
CA PRO A 316 -3.22 -6.66 24.99
C PRO A 316 -3.47 -7.64 26.15
N ALA A 317 -4.47 -7.37 27.01
CA ALA A 317 -4.88 -8.26 28.09
C ALA A 317 -5.44 -9.62 27.58
N GLY A 318 -5.95 -9.67 26.35
CA GLY A 318 -6.39 -10.94 25.71
C GLY A 318 -5.23 -11.74 25.11
N ILE A 319 -4.03 -11.16 25.04
CA ILE A 319 -2.82 -11.80 24.48
C ILE A 319 -1.86 -12.14 25.64
N ARG A 320 -1.69 -11.23 26.59
CA ARG A 320 -0.92 -11.40 27.81
C ARG A 320 -1.84 -11.14 29.00
N ALA A 321 -2.17 -12.16 29.75
CA ALA A 321 -3.04 -12.02 30.91
C ALA A 321 -2.50 -10.99 31.91
N VAL A 322 -3.41 -10.19 32.46
CA VAL A 322 -3.09 -9.15 33.43
C VAL A 322 -3.71 -9.52 34.77
N ARG A 323 -2.93 -9.39 35.84
CA ARG A 323 -3.40 -9.65 37.20
C ARG A 323 -4.63 -8.78 37.54
N GLY A 324 -5.66 -9.41 38.08
CA GLY A 324 -6.93 -8.74 38.42
C GLY A 324 -7.87 -8.51 37.25
N LEU A 325 -7.46 -8.79 36.02
CA LEU A 325 -8.32 -8.68 34.81
C LEU A 325 -8.65 -10.03 34.18
N GLY A 326 -8.68 -11.11 34.95
CA GLY A 326 -8.78 -12.47 34.41
C GLY A 326 -10.01 -12.71 33.55
N ALA A 327 -11.20 -12.27 33.98
CA ALA A 327 -12.44 -12.41 33.22
C ALA A 327 -12.41 -11.60 31.90
N TYR A 328 -11.95 -10.36 31.98
CA TYR A 328 -11.76 -9.50 30.79
C TYR A 328 -10.72 -10.07 29.81
N SER A 329 -9.57 -10.54 30.35
CA SER A 329 -8.52 -11.18 29.56
C SER A 329 -9.06 -12.39 28.79
N ALA A 330 -9.84 -13.25 29.44
CA ALA A 330 -10.47 -14.40 28.79
C ALA A 330 -11.45 -13.99 27.70
N ALA A 331 -12.30 -12.99 27.94
CA ALA A 331 -13.23 -12.48 26.94
C ALA A 331 -12.51 -11.87 25.72
N LYS A 332 -11.43 -11.12 25.94
CA LYS A 332 -10.63 -10.54 24.85
C LYS A 332 -9.76 -11.58 24.14
N ALA A 333 -9.32 -12.64 24.81
CA ALA A 333 -8.68 -13.79 24.19
C ALA A 333 -9.68 -14.55 23.28
N ALA A 334 -10.94 -14.69 23.71
CA ALA A 334 -11.98 -15.24 22.85
C ALA A 334 -12.18 -14.41 21.57
N VAL A 335 -12.16 -13.09 21.65
CA VAL A 335 -12.22 -12.20 20.45
C VAL A 335 -11.06 -12.47 19.50
N VAL A 336 -9.81 -12.62 20.00
CA VAL A 336 -8.64 -12.96 19.18
C VAL A 336 -8.83 -14.31 18.48
N ALA A 337 -9.26 -15.33 19.21
CA ALA A 337 -9.50 -16.68 18.67
C ALA A 337 -10.61 -16.69 17.61
N MET A 338 -11.75 -16.04 17.90
CA MET A 338 -12.86 -15.90 16.95
C MET A 338 -12.45 -15.15 15.69
N THR A 339 -11.66 -14.09 15.79
CA THR A 339 -11.15 -13.34 14.64
C THR A 339 -10.41 -14.27 13.67
N ARG A 340 -9.53 -15.13 14.18
CA ARG A 340 -8.77 -16.09 13.36
C ARG A 340 -9.68 -17.17 12.75
N ALA A 341 -10.59 -17.74 13.55
CA ALA A 341 -11.50 -18.77 13.09
C ALA A 341 -12.41 -18.26 11.97
N MET A 342 -13.10 -17.13 12.20
CA MET A 342 -13.99 -16.52 11.23
C MET A 342 -13.25 -16.06 9.96
N ALA A 343 -12.03 -15.56 10.07
CA ALA A 343 -11.23 -15.19 8.90
C ALA A 343 -10.91 -16.39 7.99
N LEU A 344 -10.68 -17.56 8.57
CA LEU A 344 -10.49 -18.81 7.83
C LEU A 344 -11.78 -19.30 7.19
N GLU A 345 -12.90 -19.23 7.93
CA GLU A 345 -14.23 -19.66 7.49
C GLU A 345 -14.75 -18.77 6.34
N GLU A 346 -14.51 -17.47 6.40
CA GLU A 346 -15.01 -16.48 5.44
C GLU A 346 -14.07 -16.21 4.26
N ARG A 347 -12.93 -16.87 4.19
CA ARG A 347 -11.94 -16.67 3.14
C ARG A 347 -12.49 -16.90 1.73
N ALA A 348 -13.36 -17.90 1.57
CA ALA A 348 -13.98 -18.21 0.28
C ALA A 348 -15.05 -17.18 -0.15
N ASN A 349 -15.49 -16.33 0.78
CA ASN A 349 -16.46 -15.27 0.57
C ASN A 349 -15.80 -13.88 0.41
N ASP A 350 -14.46 -13.82 0.33
CA ASP A 350 -13.66 -12.60 0.26
C ASP A 350 -13.88 -11.61 1.42
N VAL A 351 -14.42 -12.08 2.56
CA VAL A 351 -14.60 -11.27 3.76
C VAL A 351 -13.35 -11.34 4.61
N ARG A 352 -12.73 -10.19 4.87
CA ARG A 352 -11.56 -10.08 5.73
C ARG A 352 -11.98 -9.79 7.17
N ILE A 353 -11.40 -10.50 8.12
CA ILE A 353 -11.71 -10.33 9.55
C ILE A 353 -10.41 -10.18 10.32
N ASN A 354 -10.21 -9.02 10.92
CA ASN A 354 -9.01 -8.70 11.70
C ASN A 354 -9.41 -8.16 13.08
N ALA A 355 -8.44 -8.13 13.98
CA ALA A 355 -8.58 -7.47 15.27
C ALA A 355 -7.49 -6.42 15.46
N ILE A 356 -7.78 -5.43 16.28
CA ILE A 356 -6.78 -4.55 16.86
C ILE A 356 -6.73 -4.76 18.36
N ALA A 357 -5.54 -4.62 18.94
CA ALA A 357 -5.31 -4.66 20.39
C ALA A 357 -4.68 -3.33 20.82
N PRO A 358 -5.51 -2.29 21.10
CA PRO A 358 -5.01 -1.01 21.57
C PRO A 358 -4.38 -1.12 22.96
N GLY A 359 -3.27 -0.44 23.15
CA GLY A 359 -2.70 -0.20 24.49
C GLY A 359 -3.62 0.66 25.36
N MET A 360 -3.05 1.32 26.36
CA MET A 360 -3.83 2.25 27.19
C MET A 360 -4.25 3.46 26.36
N VAL A 361 -5.55 3.57 26.09
CA VAL A 361 -6.11 4.60 25.22
C VAL A 361 -6.19 5.93 25.97
N ASP A 362 -5.89 7.03 25.30
CA ASP A 362 -6.02 8.39 25.82
C ASP A 362 -7.50 8.80 25.95
N THR A 363 -8.08 8.43 27.08
CA THR A 363 -9.44 8.83 27.49
C THR A 363 -9.40 9.39 28.90
N ALA A 364 -10.34 10.25 29.24
CA ALA A 364 -10.44 10.82 30.59
C ALA A 364 -10.48 9.71 31.65
N GLN A 365 -11.29 8.67 31.44
CA GLN A 365 -11.43 7.53 32.33
C GLN A 365 -10.10 6.78 32.56
N ASN A 366 -9.33 6.55 31.48
CA ASN A 366 -8.05 5.86 31.59
C ASN A 366 -6.98 6.73 32.25
N ARG A 367 -7.02 8.05 32.04
CA ARG A 367 -6.13 8.98 32.73
C ARG A 367 -6.41 9.05 34.23
N GLU A 368 -7.68 9.04 34.63
CA GLU A 368 -8.07 8.99 36.06
C GLU A 368 -7.72 7.65 36.72
N ALA A 369 -7.76 6.55 35.97
CA ALA A 369 -7.43 5.22 36.49
C ALA A 369 -5.93 4.92 36.51
N ALA A 370 -5.09 5.77 35.96
CA ALA A 370 -3.66 5.57 35.92
C ALA A 370 -2.98 6.12 37.18
N ASP A 371 -2.09 5.35 37.79
CA ASP A 371 -1.32 5.76 38.99
C ASP A 371 -0.42 6.98 38.70
N ASP A 372 0.17 7.04 37.50
CA ASP A 372 0.97 8.16 37.02
C ASP A 372 0.66 8.48 35.56
N PRO A 373 -0.38 9.28 35.30
CA PRO A 373 -0.78 9.60 33.90
C PRO A 373 0.28 10.37 33.11
N GLN A 374 1.25 11.01 33.75
CA GLN A 374 2.28 11.80 33.07
C GLN A 374 3.43 10.94 32.57
N SER A 375 3.72 9.82 33.21
CA SER A 375 4.74 8.87 32.78
C SER A 375 4.21 7.84 31.79
N MET A 376 2.89 7.61 31.74
CA MET A 376 2.27 6.67 30.82
C MET A 376 2.21 7.21 29.40
N LYS A 377 2.54 6.35 28.44
CA LYS A 377 2.37 6.63 27.00
C LYS A 377 1.02 6.09 26.56
N PHE A 378 0.06 6.97 26.44
CA PHE A 378 -1.25 6.64 25.92
C PHE A 378 -1.23 6.55 24.41
N VAL A 379 -2.08 5.66 23.86
CA VAL A 379 -2.41 5.62 22.45
C VAL A 379 -3.55 6.60 22.21
N THR A 380 -3.41 7.47 21.24
CA THR A 380 -4.48 8.39 20.87
C THR A 380 -5.62 7.65 20.16
N ARG A 381 -6.83 8.17 20.29
CA ARG A 381 -8.01 7.63 19.60
C ARG A 381 -7.87 7.75 18.08
N GLU A 382 -7.19 8.78 17.65
CA GLU A 382 -6.87 9.09 16.26
C GLU A 382 -5.90 8.04 15.66
N GLU A 383 -4.81 7.69 16.38
CA GLU A 383 -3.89 6.60 15.96
C GLU A 383 -4.64 5.27 15.80
N ILE A 384 -5.60 4.98 16.67
CA ILE A 384 -6.43 3.77 16.57
C ILE A 384 -7.34 3.86 15.34
N ALA A 385 -7.98 5.02 15.10
CA ALA A 385 -8.88 5.23 13.99
C ALA A 385 -8.17 5.06 12.62
N GLU A 386 -6.93 5.52 12.47
CA GLU A 386 -6.11 5.31 11.28
C GLU A 386 -5.92 3.82 10.96
N VAL A 387 -5.54 3.03 11.97
CA VAL A 387 -5.35 1.58 11.79
C VAL A 387 -6.66 0.88 11.44
N VAL A 388 -7.78 1.28 12.06
CA VAL A 388 -9.11 0.71 11.77
C VAL A 388 -9.53 0.98 10.35
N VAL A 389 -9.40 2.22 9.87
CA VAL A 389 -9.75 2.61 8.50
C VAL A 389 -8.86 1.89 7.49
N PHE A 390 -7.55 1.78 7.75
CA PHE A 390 -6.64 0.98 6.93
C PHE A 390 -7.09 -0.48 6.82
N LEU A 391 -7.39 -1.15 7.94
CA LEU A 391 -7.84 -2.55 7.95
C LEU A 391 -9.19 -2.75 7.25
N ALA A 392 -10.05 -1.75 7.25
CA ALA A 392 -11.35 -1.77 6.57
C ALA A 392 -11.23 -1.47 5.05
N SER A 393 -10.11 -0.93 4.57
CA SER A 393 -9.89 -0.54 3.18
C SER A 393 -9.26 -1.66 2.33
N ASP A 394 -9.21 -1.47 1.00
CA ASP A 394 -8.54 -2.39 0.08
C ASP A 394 -7.02 -2.37 0.21
N ALA A 395 -6.44 -1.33 0.83
CA ALA A 395 -5.02 -1.29 1.16
C ALA A 395 -4.59 -2.47 2.07
N ALA A 396 -5.53 -3.02 2.86
CA ALA A 396 -5.33 -4.19 3.71
C ALA A 396 -5.82 -5.51 3.06
N SER A 397 -5.97 -5.59 1.74
CA SER A 397 -6.49 -6.78 1.03
C SER A 397 -5.74 -8.08 1.31
N GLY A 398 -4.45 -7.99 1.64
CA GLY A 398 -3.61 -9.14 2.01
C GLY A 398 -3.65 -9.51 3.49
N ILE A 399 -4.43 -8.81 4.34
CA ILE A 399 -4.44 -8.99 5.79
C ILE A 399 -5.80 -9.55 6.23
N SER A 400 -5.82 -10.77 6.75
CA SER A 400 -7.01 -11.41 7.35
C SER A 400 -6.60 -12.43 8.40
N GLY A 401 -7.28 -12.45 9.52
CA GLY A 401 -7.02 -13.33 10.68
C GLY A 401 -5.99 -12.74 11.66
N GLU A 402 -5.51 -11.52 11.44
CA GLU A 402 -4.46 -10.92 12.24
C GLU A 402 -5.01 -10.09 13.42
N THR A 403 -4.18 -10.00 14.46
CA THR A 403 -4.41 -9.08 15.59
C THR A 403 -3.29 -8.06 15.62
N ILE A 404 -3.59 -6.82 15.29
CA ILE A 404 -2.63 -5.73 15.19
C ILE A 404 -2.54 -5.00 16.54
N HIS A 405 -1.36 -4.93 17.09
CA HIS A 405 -1.10 -4.16 18.31
C HIS A 405 -0.98 -2.67 17.96
N VAL A 406 -1.77 -1.83 18.63
CA VAL A 406 -1.72 -0.37 18.48
C VAL A 406 -1.28 0.21 19.83
N LEU A 407 0.01 0.25 20.05
CA LEU A 407 0.60 0.58 21.36
C LEU A 407 1.10 2.04 21.47
N GLY A 408 0.94 2.83 20.40
CA GLY A 408 1.49 4.18 20.35
C GLY A 408 3.02 4.15 20.47
N LYS A 409 3.54 4.99 21.35
CA LYS A 409 5.00 5.07 21.63
C LYS A 409 5.45 4.12 22.74
N ASP A 410 4.56 3.28 23.28
CA ASP A 410 4.91 2.27 24.28
C ASP A 410 5.14 0.92 23.62
N LEU A 411 6.41 0.61 23.38
CA LEU A 411 6.86 -0.62 22.71
C LEU A 411 7.23 -1.75 23.71
N ARG A 412 6.79 -1.68 24.99
CA ARG A 412 7.14 -2.67 26.03
C ARG A 412 6.11 -3.77 26.17
#